data_918b11ca5048aae1316fa6b0c9f3adc3
#
_entry.id   918b11ca5048aae1316fa6b0c9f3adc3
#
_cell.length_a   1.000
_cell.length_b   1.000
_cell.length_c   1.000
_cell.angle_alpha   90.00
_cell.angle_beta   90.00
_cell.angle_gamma   90.00
#
_symmetry.space_group_name_H-M   'P 1'
#
loop_
_entity.id
_entity.type
_entity.pdbx_description
1 polymer ?
#
loop_
_entity_poly.entity_id
_entity_poly.type
_entity_poly.pdbx_seq_one_letter_code
_entity_poly.pdbx_strand_id
1 'polypeptide(L)'
;MRNFTLRKGFLGSKCGTHSSFKGFVMLVVMMLMMASSAMAEVIDGLRYMLDSDTKTAMLLPKKDGKYSGDIVVPEKVKGNDGVEYVVTSLGNECFSYCSGLTSVNIPSSVTSLSYACFKGCSGLTSVNIPSSVTSLGSGCFEGCSGLTSVSIPSSVTSLGRSCFWNCSGLTSVSIPSSVTSLGDDCFYYCSSLSSITIPSSVTSLGNSCFSGCSGLTSVTIPSSVTSLGNSCFSGCSGLTSVTIPSSVTSLGNSCFSGCSGLTSATIPSSVTSLGNYCFSDCSGLTSVTIPSSVTSLGVCCFSSCSGLTSITIPSSVTSLGSGCFWNCSGLTSVSIPSSVTSLGDDCFSGCSGLTSITIPSSVTYVGSDCFSGCSGLTSITIPSSVTYVGSDCFIGCDNIETVYFKGKYCNSSYTDLHIPKTSIIKVPTEYLQDYKDAFGFSYKYIYAWNPSESGDDTKPVTPCATPSISYESGKLKFACETAGAKYHYTISDKDMATDALSEDGNVFLSAAYDISVYATADGYKASDKAEATLYWINANLDNGTNINQVRTRGVVASAHDGIISLSGLDDGEVVKFFAADGKYLGSTVAANGAASYAVNESLVIAKVGKDSIKIAMK
;
A
#
# COMPACT_ATOMS: atom_id res chain seq x y z
N MET A 1 34.14 -34.75 25.09
CA MET A 1 34.79 -34.64 26.42
C MET A 1 34.69 -33.17 26.85
N ARG A 2 33.80 -32.91 27.80
CA ARG A 2 33.95 -31.93 28.89
C ARG A 2 32.63 -31.92 29.67
N ASN A 3 32.76 -32.49 30.86
CA ASN A 3 31.75 -32.59 31.91
C ASN A 3 31.32 -31.18 32.38
N PHE A 4 30.04 -31.01 32.69
CA PHE A 4 29.61 -29.99 33.64
C PHE A 4 28.80 -30.64 34.76
N THR A 5 29.28 -30.43 35.96
CA THR A 5 28.98 -31.01 37.24
C THR A 5 27.72 -30.35 37.82
N LEU A 6 26.82 -31.16 38.32
CA LEU A 6 25.70 -30.80 39.22
C LEU A 6 26.24 -30.24 40.55
N ARG A 7 25.74 -29.08 40.97
CA ARG A 7 25.81 -28.62 42.37
C ARG A 7 24.46 -28.80 43.04
N LYS A 8 24.45 -29.64 44.04
CA LYS A 8 23.41 -29.78 45.08
C LYS A 8 23.49 -28.59 46.05
N GLY A 9 22.35 -27.99 46.35
CA GLY A 9 22.16 -27.06 47.47
C GLY A 9 20.87 -27.40 48.22
N PHE A 10 21.00 -27.58 49.48
CA PHE A 10 20.14 -28.24 50.50
C PHE A 10 19.11 -27.30 51.13
N LEU A 11 18.08 -27.93 51.74
CA LEU A 11 17.12 -27.49 52.79
C LEU A 11 15.83 -26.85 52.24
N GLY A 12 14.63 -27.33 52.44
CA GLY A 12 14.10 -28.10 53.57
C GLY A 12 12.86 -27.39 54.11
N SER A 13 11.64 -27.83 53.75
CA SER A 13 10.51 -27.73 54.69
C SER A 13 9.40 -28.71 54.26
N LYS A 14 9.00 -29.51 55.22
CA LYS A 14 7.91 -30.45 55.14
C LYS A 14 6.57 -29.70 55.11
N CYS A 15 5.69 -30.02 54.17
CA CYS A 15 4.24 -29.99 54.42
C CYS A 15 3.46 -30.78 53.35
N GLY A 16 2.70 -31.75 53.76
CA GLY A 16 1.41 -32.11 53.18
C GLY A 16 1.34 -32.91 51.88
N THR A 17 1.86 -34.15 51.83
CA THR A 17 1.70 -35.09 50.70
C THR A 17 0.55 -36.08 50.85
N HIS A 18 -0.67 -35.63 51.19
CA HIS A 18 -1.82 -36.54 51.17
C HIS A 18 -3.09 -35.99 50.52
N SER A 19 -3.13 -34.70 50.18
CA SER A 19 -4.32 -34.09 49.53
C SER A 19 -4.19 -34.03 47.99
N SER A 20 -2.97 -33.93 47.45
CA SER A 20 -2.74 -33.76 46.00
C SER A 20 -2.95 -35.07 45.21
N PHE A 21 -2.65 -36.20 45.79
CA PHE A 21 -2.79 -37.49 45.09
C PHE A 21 -4.26 -37.93 44.96
N LYS A 22 -5.10 -37.64 45.98
CA LYS A 22 -6.55 -37.88 45.89
C LYS A 22 -7.22 -36.96 44.90
N GLY A 23 -6.79 -35.68 44.79
CA GLY A 23 -7.27 -34.73 43.78
C GLY A 23 -6.88 -35.12 42.37
N PHE A 24 -5.65 -35.59 42.18
CA PHE A 24 -5.17 -36.05 40.87
C PHE A 24 -5.85 -37.36 40.44
N VAL A 25 -6.02 -38.32 41.34
CA VAL A 25 -6.75 -39.55 41.04
C VAL A 25 -8.23 -39.27 40.81
N MET A 26 -8.84 -38.30 41.51
CA MET A 26 -10.22 -37.89 41.30
C MET A 26 -10.39 -37.16 39.97
N LEU A 27 -9.41 -36.32 39.56
CA LEU A 27 -9.40 -35.66 38.26
C LEU A 27 -9.19 -36.66 37.12
N VAL A 28 -8.30 -37.63 37.27
CA VAL A 28 -8.06 -38.70 36.29
C VAL A 28 -9.26 -39.65 36.20
N VAL A 29 -9.89 -39.97 37.32
CA VAL A 29 -11.14 -40.76 37.36
C VAL A 29 -12.30 -39.97 36.79
N MET A 30 -12.38 -38.64 37.02
CA MET A 30 -13.37 -37.77 36.42
C MET A 30 -13.14 -37.58 34.91
N MET A 31 -11.88 -37.47 34.45
CA MET A 31 -11.53 -37.53 33.03
C MET A 31 -11.80 -38.89 32.39
N LEU A 32 -11.57 -39.99 33.11
CA LEU A 32 -11.91 -41.33 32.65
C LEU A 32 -13.42 -41.61 32.70
N MET A 33 -14.17 -40.98 33.61
CA MET A 33 -15.65 -41.07 33.65
C MET A 33 -16.28 -40.14 32.57
N MET A 34 -15.65 -39.02 32.19
CA MET A 34 -16.09 -38.23 31.06
C MET A 34 -15.74 -38.86 29.70
N ALA A 35 -14.80 -39.82 29.67
CA ALA A 35 -14.44 -40.56 28.46
C ALA A 35 -15.37 -41.74 28.15
N SER A 36 -16.35 -42.04 29.03
CA SER A 36 -17.19 -43.23 28.87
C SER A 36 -18.55 -43.03 28.22
N SER A 37 -18.93 -41.79 27.88
CA SER A 37 -20.25 -41.48 27.30
C SER A 37 -20.27 -41.24 25.79
N ALA A 38 -19.10 -41.12 25.13
CA ALA A 38 -19.03 -40.87 23.70
C ALA A 38 -18.47 -42.09 22.96
N MET A 39 -19.31 -42.83 22.28
CA MET A 39 -18.91 -43.98 21.43
C MET A 39 -18.98 -43.60 19.97
N ALA A 40 -17.93 -43.98 19.22
CA ALA A 40 -17.93 -43.76 17.75
C ALA A 40 -18.59 -44.96 17.05
N GLU A 41 -19.70 -44.70 16.35
CA GLU A 41 -20.47 -45.70 15.61
C GLU A 41 -20.50 -45.39 14.10
N VAL A 42 -20.68 -46.42 13.29
CA VAL A 42 -20.94 -46.27 11.85
C VAL A 42 -22.40 -46.54 11.62
N ILE A 43 -23.14 -45.52 11.13
CA ILE A 43 -24.56 -45.57 10.85
C ILE A 43 -24.73 -45.12 9.37
N ASP A 44 -25.35 -45.96 8.54
CA ASP A 44 -25.56 -45.74 7.12
C ASP A 44 -24.29 -45.32 6.36
N GLY A 45 -23.14 -45.93 6.72
CA GLY A 45 -21.82 -45.68 6.11
C GLY A 45 -21.12 -44.41 6.58
N LEU A 46 -21.73 -43.61 7.45
CA LEU A 46 -21.17 -42.42 8.08
C LEU A 46 -20.76 -42.72 9.52
N ARG A 47 -19.61 -42.19 9.95
CA ARG A 47 -19.08 -42.44 11.31
C ARG A 47 -19.40 -41.28 12.22
N TYR A 48 -20.10 -41.58 13.32
CA TYR A 48 -20.53 -40.58 14.30
C TYR A 48 -19.90 -40.82 15.67
N MET A 49 -19.63 -39.74 16.39
CA MET A 49 -19.48 -39.77 17.85
C MET A 49 -20.83 -39.40 18.44
N LEU A 50 -21.37 -40.33 19.25
CA LEU A 50 -22.68 -40.15 19.88
C LEU A 50 -22.45 -39.71 21.35
N ASP A 51 -23.13 -38.66 21.76
CA ASP A 51 -23.17 -38.20 23.16
C ASP A 51 -24.53 -38.58 23.76
N SER A 52 -24.50 -39.57 24.65
CA SER A 52 -25.69 -40.09 25.30
C SER A 52 -26.33 -39.12 26.28
N ASP A 53 -25.57 -38.16 26.81
CA ASP A 53 -26.04 -37.22 27.82
C ASP A 53 -26.82 -36.07 27.16
N THR A 54 -26.31 -35.55 26.07
CA THR A 54 -26.94 -34.44 25.31
C THR A 54 -27.86 -34.92 24.19
N LYS A 55 -27.84 -36.19 23.83
CA LYS A 55 -28.54 -36.79 22.68
C LYS A 55 -28.13 -36.14 21.38
N THR A 56 -26.84 -35.80 21.25
CA THR A 56 -26.28 -35.20 20.03
C THR A 56 -25.27 -36.12 19.36
N ALA A 57 -25.08 -35.94 18.06
CA ALA A 57 -24.13 -36.68 17.27
C ALA A 57 -23.19 -35.70 16.54
N MET A 58 -21.90 -36.05 16.49
CA MET A 58 -20.88 -35.37 15.67
C MET A 58 -20.44 -36.32 14.58
N LEU A 59 -20.50 -35.88 13.32
CA LEU A 59 -19.95 -36.64 12.20
C LEU A 59 -18.42 -36.58 12.24
N LEU A 60 -17.77 -37.73 12.16
CA LEU A 60 -16.32 -37.92 12.24
C LEU A 60 -15.71 -38.28 10.88
N PRO A 61 -14.38 -38.14 10.72
CA PRO A 61 -13.67 -38.70 9.58
C PRO A 61 -13.92 -40.19 9.44
N LYS A 62 -14.00 -40.70 8.20
CA LYS A 62 -14.10 -42.13 7.92
C LYS A 62 -12.88 -42.85 8.50
N LYS A 63 -13.07 -43.97 9.16
CA LYS A 63 -11.98 -44.70 9.80
C LYS A 63 -11.00 -45.27 8.77
N ASP A 64 -11.54 -45.87 7.73
CA ASP A 64 -10.77 -46.50 6.66
C ASP A 64 -11.21 -45.90 5.31
N GLY A 65 -10.23 -45.34 4.59
CA GLY A 65 -10.48 -44.66 3.31
C GLY A 65 -11.01 -43.23 3.47
N LYS A 66 -11.73 -42.76 2.47
CA LYS A 66 -12.29 -41.40 2.40
C LYS A 66 -13.78 -41.46 2.01
N TYR A 67 -14.53 -40.46 2.42
CA TYR A 67 -15.88 -40.24 1.89
C TYR A 67 -15.79 -39.81 0.43
N SER A 68 -16.75 -40.24 -0.39
CA SER A 68 -16.80 -39.92 -1.83
C SER A 68 -18.22 -39.89 -2.35
N GLY A 69 -18.42 -39.26 -3.51
CA GLY A 69 -19.73 -39.07 -4.13
C GLY A 69 -20.55 -38.01 -3.41
N ASP A 70 -21.86 -38.13 -3.50
CA ASP A 70 -22.82 -37.22 -2.86
C ASP A 70 -23.14 -37.74 -1.47
N ILE A 71 -22.92 -36.94 -0.46
CA ILE A 71 -23.16 -37.27 0.95
C ILE A 71 -24.35 -36.47 1.47
N VAL A 72 -25.33 -37.18 2.01
CA VAL A 72 -26.44 -36.56 2.75
C VAL A 72 -26.23 -36.84 4.23
N VAL A 73 -25.93 -35.80 5.01
CA VAL A 73 -25.84 -35.89 6.46
C VAL A 73 -27.26 -35.74 6.99
N PRO A 74 -27.85 -36.77 7.65
CA PRO A 74 -29.20 -36.70 8.18
C PRO A 74 -29.27 -35.76 9.39
N GLU A 75 -30.44 -35.19 9.65
CA GLU A 75 -30.67 -34.33 10.83
C GLU A 75 -30.60 -35.15 12.14
N LYS A 76 -30.95 -36.44 12.08
CA LYS A 76 -30.95 -37.35 13.19
C LYS A 76 -30.41 -38.73 12.79
N VAL A 77 -29.75 -39.39 13.71
CA VAL A 77 -29.29 -40.77 13.54
C VAL A 77 -29.74 -41.62 14.74
N LYS A 78 -30.01 -42.90 14.49
CA LYS A 78 -30.36 -43.83 15.53
C LYS A 78 -29.16 -44.71 15.91
N GLY A 79 -28.67 -44.57 17.13
CA GLY A 79 -27.55 -45.35 17.64
C GLY A 79 -27.90 -46.85 17.82
N ASN A 80 -26.88 -47.68 17.97
CA ASN A 80 -27.04 -49.13 18.27
C ASN A 80 -27.76 -49.36 19.57
N ASP A 81 -27.79 -48.38 20.47
CA ASP A 81 -28.56 -48.38 21.73
C ASP A 81 -30.07 -48.14 21.50
N GLY A 82 -30.47 -47.90 20.25
CA GLY A 82 -31.83 -47.61 19.86
C GLY A 82 -32.28 -46.16 20.11
N VAL A 83 -31.40 -45.32 20.63
CA VAL A 83 -31.67 -43.89 20.91
C VAL A 83 -31.47 -43.06 19.66
N GLU A 84 -32.31 -42.02 19.51
CA GLU A 84 -32.17 -41.02 18.43
C GLU A 84 -31.27 -39.86 18.88
N TYR A 85 -30.30 -39.52 18.06
CA TYR A 85 -29.33 -38.45 18.27
C TYR A 85 -29.46 -37.39 17.20
N VAL A 86 -29.47 -36.11 17.56
CA VAL A 86 -29.49 -34.98 16.62
C VAL A 86 -28.04 -34.69 16.16
N VAL A 87 -27.82 -34.63 14.85
CA VAL A 87 -26.50 -34.28 14.29
C VAL A 87 -26.30 -32.78 14.40
N THR A 88 -25.44 -32.34 15.31
CA THR A 88 -25.24 -30.90 15.62
C THR A 88 -23.92 -30.34 15.13
N SER A 89 -22.97 -31.19 14.71
CA SER A 89 -21.66 -30.73 14.24
C SER A 89 -21.00 -31.70 13.28
N LEU A 90 -20.18 -31.14 12.40
CA LEU A 90 -19.18 -31.86 11.63
C LEU A 90 -17.83 -31.69 12.34
N GLY A 91 -17.21 -32.79 12.73
CA GLY A 91 -15.98 -32.79 13.52
C GLY A 91 -14.77 -32.27 12.75
N ASN A 92 -13.65 -32.09 13.47
CA ASN A 92 -12.38 -31.71 12.86
C ASN A 92 -12.00 -32.70 11.74
N GLU A 93 -11.57 -32.15 10.61
CA GLU A 93 -11.10 -32.93 9.45
C GLU A 93 -12.12 -33.95 8.93
N CYS A 94 -13.41 -33.78 9.21
CA CYS A 94 -14.47 -34.74 8.94
C CYS A 94 -14.43 -35.28 7.49
N PHE A 95 -14.28 -34.38 6.51
CA PHE A 95 -14.15 -34.71 5.09
C PHE A 95 -12.75 -34.39 4.55
N SER A 96 -11.75 -34.24 5.42
CA SER A 96 -10.41 -33.82 4.96
C SER A 96 -9.82 -34.80 3.93
N TYR A 97 -9.33 -34.22 2.82
CA TYR A 97 -8.77 -34.93 1.66
C TYR A 97 -9.75 -35.94 1.01
N CYS A 98 -11.04 -35.69 1.11
CA CYS A 98 -12.06 -36.44 0.39
C CYS A 98 -12.15 -35.92 -1.07
N SER A 99 -11.14 -36.19 -1.89
CA SER A 99 -11.04 -35.69 -3.26
C SER A 99 -12.14 -36.21 -4.21
N GLY A 100 -12.75 -37.34 -3.87
CA GLY A 100 -13.90 -37.91 -4.60
C GLY A 100 -15.25 -37.41 -4.11
N LEU A 101 -15.31 -36.50 -3.12
CA LEU A 101 -16.55 -35.89 -2.61
C LEU A 101 -17.05 -34.86 -3.62
N THR A 102 -18.27 -35.03 -4.12
CA THR A 102 -18.88 -34.18 -5.15
C THR A 102 -19.85 -33.16 -4.56
N SER A 103 -20.64 -33.57 -3.57
CA SER A 103 -21.53 -32.69 -2.83
C SER A 103 -21.75 -33.16 -1.39
N VAL A 104 -22.11 -32.24 -0.51
CA VAL A 104 -22.53 -32.52 0.87
C VAL A 104 -23.79 -31.72 1.20
N ASN A 105 -24.86 -32.43 1.58
CA ASN A 105 -26.00 -31.81 2.18
C ASN A 105 -25.85 -31.77 3.70
N ILE A 106 -25.73 -30.57 4.26
CA ILE A 106 -25.54 -30.31 5.69
C ILE A 106 -26.91 -29.95 6.30
N PRO A 107 -27.37 -30.66 7.34
CA PRO A 107 -28.70 -30.39 7.91
C PRO A 107 -28.72 -29.10 8.75
N SER A 108 -29.90 -28.55 8.93
CA SER A 108 -30.15 -27.32 9.69
C SER A 108 -29.89 -27.44 11.19
N SER A 109 -29.71 -28.65 11.69
CA SER A 109 -29.27 -28.90 13.09
C SER A 109 -27.78 -28.64 13.33
N VAL A 110 -26.97 -28.56 12.27
CA VAL A 110 -25.53 -28.28 12.40
C VAL A 110 -25.31 -26.78 12.63
N THR A 111 -24.61 -26.44 13.69
CA THR A 111 -24.35 -25.05 14.11
C THR A 111 -22.92 -24.59 13.90
N SER A 112 -21.99 -25.51 13.61
CA SER A 112 -20.58 -25.19 13.35
C SER A 112 -19.94 -26.16 12.37
N LEU A 113 -19.06 -25.64 11.54
CA LEU A 113 -18.12 -26.43 10.74
C LEU A 113 -16.74 -26.30 11.40
N SER A 114 -16.18 -27.45 11.83
CA SER A 114 -14.97 -27.48 12.64
C SER A 114 -13.69 -27.25 11.80
N TYR A 115 -12.52 -27.29 12.48
CA TYR A 115 -11.20 -27.14 11.87
C TYR A 115 -11.03 -28.12 10.69
N ALA A 116 -10.56 -27.58 9.54
CA ALA A 116 -10.20 -28.33 8.32
C ALA A 116 -11.30 -29.31 7.84
N CYS A 117 -12.57 -29.00 8.10
CA CYS A 117 -13.70 -29.92 7.89
C CYS A 117 -13.75 -30.46 6.45
N PHE A 118 -13.55 -29.62 5.44
CA PHE A 118 -13.52 -29.97 4.01
C PHE A 118 -12.13 -29.77 3.37
N LYS A 119 -11.07 -29.71 4.18
CA LYS A 119 -9.71 -29.50 3.66
C LYS A 119 -9.38 -30.50 2.55
N GLY A 120 -8.92 -30.01 1.39
CA GLY A 120 -8.48 -30.83 0.27
C GLY A 120 -9.58 -31.61 -0.46
N CYS A 121 -10.85 -31.22 -0.32
CA CYS A 121 -11.96 -31.78 -1.08
C CYS A 121 -11.96 -31.22 -2.50
N SER A 122 -11.00 -31.64 -3.32
CA SER A 122 -10.80 -31.09 -4.67
C SER A 122 -11.93 -31.40 -5.67
N GLY A 123 -12.74 -32.44 -5.40
CA GLY A 123 -13.92 -32.77 -6.20
C GLY A 123 -15.18 -32.00 -5.83
N LEU A 124 -15.20 -31.31 -4.69
CA LEU A 124 -16.35 -30.55 -4.20
C LEU A 124 -16.53 -29.27 -5.04
N THR A 125 -17.62 -29.23 -5.81
CA THR A 125 -17.91 -28.10 -6.72
C THR A 125 -18.79 -27.02 -6.10
N SER A 126 -19.62 -27.40 -5.14
CA SER A 126 -20.47 -26.49 -4.39
C SER A 126 -20.79 -27.04 -3.00
N VAL A 127 -21.07 -26.16 -2.07
CA VAL A 127 -21.52 -26.51 -0.72
C VAL A 127 -22.60 -25.53 -0.27
N ASN A 128 -23.70 -26.06 0.25
CA ASN A 128 -24.73 -25.27 0.88
C ASN A 128 -24.50 -25.25 2.40
N ILE A 129 -24.13 -24.09 2.93
CA ILE A 129 -23.92 -23.91 4.37
C ILE A 129 -25.24 -23.44 4.98
N PRO A 130 -25.85 -24.20 5.90
CA PRO A 130 -27.15 -23.83 6.45
C PRO A 130 -27.06 -22.57 7.34
N SER A 131 -28.17 -21.84 7.46
CA SER A 131 -28.26 -20.60 8.25
C SER A 131 -28.11 -20.82 9.77
N SER A 132 -28.08 -22.05 10.22
CA SER A 132 -27.75 -22.42 11.61
C SER A 132 -26.26 -22.33 11.93
N VAL A 133 -25.38 -22.35 10.91
CA VAL A 133 -23.93 -22.28 11.09
C VAL A 133 -23.53 -20.85 11.44
N THR A 134 -22.90 -20.68 12.60
CA THR A 134 -22.45 -19.37 13.11
C THR A 134 -20.95 -19.15 12.96
N SER A 135 -20.18 -20.20 12.69
CA SER A 135 -18.72 -20.12 12.52
C SER A 135 -18.19 -21.14 11.53
N LEU A 136 -17.18 -20.74 10.77
CA LEU A 136 -16.37 -21.60 9.93
C LEU A 136 -14.98 -21.72 10.57
N GLY A 137 -14.58 -22.97 10.86
CA GLY A 137 -13.28 -23.25 11.48
C GLY A 137 -12.10 -22.87 10.58
N SER A 138 -10.91 -22.73 11.17
CA SER A 138 -9.69 -22.49 10.39
C SER A 138 -9.47 -23.61 9.38
N GLY A 139 -9.07 -23.25 8.15
CA GLY A 139 -8.85 -24.20 7.06
C GLY A 139 -10.09 -24.97 6.61
N CYS A 140 -11.30 -24.51 6.94
CA CYS A 140 -12.53 -25.27 6.72
C CYS A 140 -12.66 -25.79 5.29
N PHE A 141 -12.37 -24.97 4.28
CA PHE A 141 -12.40 -25.30 2.85
C PHE A 141 -11.01 -25.22 2.20
N GLU A 142 -9.95 -25.30 2.98
CA GLU A 142 -8.56 -25.23 2.46
C GLU A 142 -8.36 -26.28 1.34
N GLY A 143 -7.87 -25.84 0.18
CA GLY A 143 -7.56 -26.73 -0.95
C GLY A 143 -8.77 -27.32 -1.67
N CYS A 144 -9.97 -26.78 -1.48
CA CYS A 144 -11.15 -27.16 -2.26
C CYS A 144 -11.07 -26.56 -3.67
N SER A 145 -10.16 -27.08 -4.49
CA SER A 145 -9.85 -26.51 -5.82
C SER A 145 -10.98 -26.63 -6.83
N GLY A 146 -11.91 -27.56 -6.63
CA GLY A 146 -13.12 -27.69 -7.46
C GLY A 146 -14.24 -26.73 -7.11
N LEU A 147 -14.18 -26.07 -5.94
CA LEU A 147 -15.23 -25.16 -5.46
C LEU A 147 -15.24 -23.88 -6.30
N THR A 148 -16.35 -23.66 -7.03
CA THR A 148 -16.47 -22.51 -7.95
C THR A 148 -17.17 -21.32 -7.31
N SER A 149 -18.05 -21.56 -6.37
CA SER A 149 -18.74 -20.51 -5.61
C SER A 149 -19.15 -21.01 -4.23
N VAL A 150 -19.27 -20.09 -3.28
CA VAL A 150 -19.80 -20.37 -1.94
C VAL A 150 -20.65 -19.20 -1.45
N SER A 151 -21.80 -19.53 -0.87
CA SER A 151 -22.64 -18.57 -0.17
C SER A 151 -22.45 -18.73 1.33
N ILE A 152 -21.96 -17.70 1.99
CA ILE A 152 -21.76 -17.68 3.43
C ILE A 152 -23.02 -17.12 4.07
N PRO A 153 -23.68 -17.85 5.00
CA PRO A 153 -24.91 -17.38 5.61
C PRO A 153 -24.69 -16.18 6.55
N SER A 154 -25.71 -15.35 6.70
CA SER A 154 -25.68 -14.15 7.57
C SER A 154 -25.56 -14.45 9.07
N SER A 155 -25.61 -15.70 9.48
CA SER A 155 -25.29 -16.16 10.83
C SER A 155 -23.78 -16.19 11.12
N VAL A 156 -22.93 -16.24 10.09
CA VAL A 156 -21.47 -16.27 10.24
C VAL A 156 -20.94 -14.86 10.50
N THR A 157 -20.18 -14.69 11.57
CA THR A 157 -19.65 -13.39 12.01
C THR A 157 -18.15 -13.21 11.75
N SER A 158 -17.43 -14.29 11.43
CA SER A 158 -16.01 -14.24 11.09
C SER A 158 -15.61 -15.39 10.17
N LEU A 159 -14.63 -15.14 9.31
CA LEU A 159 -13.95 -16.18 8.53
C LEU A 159 -12.58 -16.45 9.17
N GLY A 160 -12.37 -17.72 9.55
CA GLY A 160 -11.15 -18.15 10.21
C GLY A 160 -9.92 -18.10 9.32
N ARG A 161 -8.74 -18.30 9.95
CA ARG A 161 -7.47 -18.40 9.22
C ARG A 161 -7.56 -19.49 8.15
N SER A 162 -7.02 -19.20 6.95
CA SER A 162 -6.91 -20.14 5.82
C SER A 162 -8.24 -20.77 5.38
N CYS A 163 -9.39 -20.12 5.69
CA CYS A 163 -10.71 -20.75 5.50
C CYS A 163 -10.93 -21.23 4.06
N PHE A 164 -10.47 -20.46 3.07
CA PHE A 164 -10.55 -20.77 1.64
C PHE A 164 -9.15 -20.82 0.99
N TRP A 165 -8.10 -21.11 1.77
CA TRP A 165 -6.74 -21.22 1.22
C TRP A 165 -6.70 -22.18 0.03
N ASN A 166 -6.11 -21.73 -1.09
CA ASN A 166 -5.94 -22.52 -2.31
C ASN A 166 -7.25 -23.11 -2.87
N CYS A 167 -8.36 -22.40 -2.71
CA CYS A 167 -9.58 -22.67 -3.45
C CYS A 167 -9.42 -22.09 -4.87
N SER A 168 -8.53 -22.70 -5.66
CA SER A 168 -8.09 -22.15 -6.93
C SER A 168 -9.18 -22.07 -8.00
N GLY A 169 -10.26 -22.87 -7.87
CA GLY A 169 -11.45 -22.79 -8.73
C GLY A 169 -12.48 -21.75 -8.34
N LEU A 170 -12.33 -21.11 -7.16
CA LEU A 170 -13.31 -20.16 -6.63
C LEU A 170 -13.32 -18.87 -7.45
N THR A 171 -14.40 -18.62 -8.19
CA THR A 171 -14.56 -17.45 -9.06
C THR A 171 -15.25 -16.28 -8.34
N SER A 172 -16.10 -16.58 -7.38
CA SER A 172 -16.83 -15.59 -6.60
C SER A 172 -17.19 -16.08 -5.20
N VAL A 173 -17.27 -15.17 -4.26
CA VAL A 173 -17.74 -15.42 -2.88
C VAL A 173 -18.57 -14.24 -2.41
N SER A 174 -19.72 -14.54 -1.79
CA SER A 174 -20.55 -13.53 -1.14
C SER A 174 -20.27 -13.53 0.35
N ILE A 175 -19.67 -12.45 0.85
CA ILE A 175 -19.38 -12.25 2.29
C ILE A 175 -20.53 -11.43 2.87
N PRO A 176 -21.27 -11.96 3.87
CA PRO A 176 -22.41 -11.24 4.46
C PRO A 176 -21.93 -10.08 5.36
N SER A 177 -22.79 -9.10 5.56
CA SER A 177 -22.55 -7.94 6.43
C SER A 177 -22.43 -8.28 7.94
N SER A 178 -22.68 -9.52 8.32
CA SER A 178 -22.40 -10.03 9.66
C SER A 178 -20.90 -10.28 9.93
N VAL A 179 -20.10 -10.45 8.86
CA VAL A 179 -18.66 -10.71 8.99
C VAL A 179 -17.93 -9.42 9.31
N THR A 180 -17.18 -9.41 10.42
CA THR A 180 -16.44 -8.24 10.91
C THR A 180 -14.93 -8.34 10.71
N SER A 181 -14.41 -9.53 10.37
CA SER A 181 -12.98 -9.73 10.11
C SER A 181 -12.75 -10.88 9.12
N LEU A 182 -11.71 -10.75 8.31
CA LEU A 182 -11.16 -11.82 7.48
C LEU A 182 -9.81 -12.22 8.07
N GLY A 183 -9.67 -13.52 8.40
CA GLY A 183 -8.47 -14.06 9.03
C GLY A 183 -7.25 -14.08 8.10
N ASP A 184 -6.07 -14.37 8.69
CA ASP A 184 -4.85 -14.58 7.92
C ASP A 184 -5.05 -15.68 6.86
N ASP A 185 -4.45 -15.51 5.70
CA ASP A 185 -4.47 -16.47 4.59
C ASP A 185 -5.89 -16.85 4.10
N CYS A 186 -6.94 -16.09 4.44
CA CYS A 186 -8.33 -16.52 4.26
C CYS A 186 -8.66 -16.93 2.82
N PHE A 187 -8.21 -16.17 1.83
CA PHE A 187 -8.35 -16.43 0.38
C PHE A 187 -7.00 -16.60 -0.31
N TYR A 188 -5.98 -17.05 0.41
CA TYR A 188 -4.65 -17.23 -0.14
C TYR A 188 -4.66 -18.19 -1.34
N TYR A 189 -4.06 -17.78 -2.47
CA TYR A 189 -4.05 -18.55 -3.73
C TYR A 189 -5.45 -18.93 -4.29
N CYS A 190 -6.48 -18.13 -4.05
CA CYS A 190 -7.75 -18.23 -4.81
C CYS A 190 -7.56 -17.61 -6.20
N SER A 191 -6.79 -18.30 -7.05
CA SER A 191 -6.26 -17.75 -8.31
C SER A 191 -7.32 -17.43 -9.37
N SER A 192 -8.50 -18.06 -9.31
CA SER A 192 -9.63 -17.77 -10.20
C SER A 192 -10.59 -16.70 -9.67
N LEU A 193 -10.37 -16.19 -8.44
CA LEU A 193 -11.23 -15.17 -7.86
C LEU A 193 -11.08 -13.85 -8.63
N SER A 194 -12.08 -13.50 -9.41
CA SER A 194 -12.04 -12.35 -10.32
C SER A 194 -12.52 -11.05 -9.68
N SER A 195 -13.39 -11.15 -8.69
CA SER A 195 -13.91 -10.02 -7.92
C SER A 195 -14.36 -10.45 -6.54
N ILE A 196 -14.29 -9.54 -5.58
CA ILE A 196 -14.80 -9.74 -4.23
C ILE A 196 -15.34 -8.42 -3.68
N THR A 197 -16.48 -8.50 -3.01
CA THR A 197 -17.03 -7.38 -2.24
C THR A 197 -16.73 -7.60 -0.77
N ILE A 198 -15.94 -6.71 -0.17
CA ILE A 198 -15.65 -6.70 1.25
C ILE A 198 -16.72 -5.83 1.93
N PRO A 199 -17.55 -6.37 2.83
CA PRO A 199 -18.61 -5.59 3.45
C PRO A 199 -18.07 -4.51 4.41
N SER A 200 -18.83 -3.44 4.58
CA SER A 200 -18.47 -2.31 5.46
C SER A 200 -18.42 -2.66 6.96
N SER A 201 -18.84 -3.84 7.34
CA SER A 201 -18.64 -4.41 8.68
C SER A 201 -17.21 -4.87 8.96
N VAL A 202 -16.42 -5.13 7.91
CA VAL A 202 -15.03 -5.60 8.06
C VAL A 202 -14.14 -4.43 8.44
N THR A 203 -13.42 -4.58 9.57
CA THR A 203 -12.53 -3.55 10.11
C THR A 203 -11.05 -3.85 9.91
N SER A 204 -10.70 -5.09 9.57
CA SER A 204 -9.32 -5.51 9.33
C SER A 204 -9.24 -6.65 8.32
N LEU A 205 -8.17 -6.64 7.52
CA LEU A 205 -7.78 -7.73 6.63
C LEU A 205 -6.51 -8.37 7.19
N GLY A 206 -6.55 -9.69 7.37
CA GLY A 206 -5.42 -10.47 7.91
C GLY A 206 -4.20 -10.49 6.98
N ASN A 207 -3.09 -11.01 7.49
CA ASN A 207 -1.89 -11.21 6.68
C ASN A 207 -2.20 -12.18 5.52
N SER A 208 -1.64 -11.91 4.35
CA SER A 208 -1.80 -12.72 3.14
C SER A 208 -3.27 -13.03 2.76
N CYS A 209 -4.23 -12.23 3.24
CA CYS A 209 -5.65 -12.55 3.12
C CYS A 209 -6.07 -12.85 1.67
N PHE A 210 -5.56 -12.10 0.70
CA PHE A 210 -5.80 -12.25 -0.74
C PHE A 210 -4.51 -12.53 -1.53
N SER A 211 -3.44 -12.91 -0.86
CA SER A 211 -2.16 -13.17 -1.55
C SER A 211 -2.31 -14.27 -2.59
N GLY A 212 -1.77 -14.06 -3.79
CA GLY A 212 -1.86 -15.02 -4.90
C GLY A 212 -3.23 -15.09 -5.58
N CYS A 213 -4.17 -14.17 -5.30
CA CYS A 213 -5.42 -14.04 -6.04
C CYS A 213 -5.15 -13.40 -7.42
N SER A 214 -4.45 -14.14 -8.29
CA SER A 214 -3.97 -13.62 -9.58
C SER A 214 -5.09 -13.25 -10.56
N GLY A 215 -6.28 -13.81 -10.41
CA GLY A 215 -7.46 -13.46 -11.19
C GLY A 215 -8.18 -12.19 -10.75
N LEU A 216 -7.84 -11.65 -9.56
CA LEU A 216 -8.52 -10.49 -9.00
C LEU A 216 -8.17 -9.23 -9.79
N THR A 217 -9.16 -8.66 -10.49
CA THR A 217 -8.95 -7.50 -11.37
C THR A 217 -9.20 -6.16 -10.67
N SER A 218 -10.06 -6.17 -9.66
CA SER A 218 -10.36 -5.00 -8.84
C SER A 218 -10.81 -5.41 -7.44
N VAL A 219 -10.58 -4.55 -6.46
CA VAL A 219 -11.06 -4.71 -5.10
C VAL A 219 -11.41 -3.34 -4.51
N THR A 220 -12.58 -3.26 -3.86
CA THR A 220 -12.95 -2.09 -3.07
C THR A 220 -12.69 -2.40 -1.60
N ILE A 221 -11.80 -1.65 -0.98
CA ILE A 221 -11.50 -1.73 0.44
C ILE A 221 -12.43 -0.74 1.16
N PRO A 222 -13.32 -1.20 2.05
CA PRO A 222 -14.26 -0.30 2.71
C PRO A 222 -13.59 0.65 3.71
N SER A 223 -14.19 1.80 3.94
CA SER A 223 -13.70 2.83 4.88
C SER A 223 -13.69 2.40 6.35
N SER A 224 -14.28 1.26 6.67
CA SER A 224 -14.17 0.62 7.98
C SER A 224 -12.80 -0.03 8.23
N VAL A 225 -12.04 -0.35 7.17
CA VAL A 225 -10.72 -0.99 7.29
C VAL A 225 -9.67 0.06 7.68
N THR A 226 -8.97 -0.18 8.78
CA THR A 226 -7.96 0.73 9.31
C THR A 226 -6.52 0.28 9.08
N SER A 227 -6.32 -0.99 8.71
CA SER A 227 -4.99 -1.54 8.41
C SER A 227 -5.08 -2.68 7.40
N LEU A 228 -4.06 -2.81 6.57
CA LEU A 228 -3.84 -3.94 5.68
C LEU A 228 -2.69 -4.78 6.22
N GLY A 229 -2.92 -6.09 6.37
CA GLY A 229 -1.90 -7.04 6.85
C GLY A 229 -0.71 -7.17 5.90
N ASN A 230 0.37 -7.80 6.38
CA ASN A 230 1.51 -8.13 5.54
C ASN A 230 1.06 -9.01 4.36
N SER A 231 1.59 -8.77 3.19
CA SER A 231 1.31 -9.54 1.96
C SER A 231 -0.18 -9.62 1.60
N CYS A 232 -1.03 -8.71 2.12
CA CYS A 232 -2.49 -8.83 2.01
C CYS A 232 -2.98 -9.06 0.57
N PHE A 233 -2.39 -8.37 -0.40
CA PHE A 233 -2.67 -8.48 -1.84
C PHE A 233 -1.44 -8.91 -2.65
N SER A 234 -0.43 -9.50 -2.01
CA SER A 234 0.78 -9.90 -2.72
C SER A 234 0.47 -10.92 -3.82
N GLY A 235 1.06 -10.75 -5.01
CA GLY A 235 0.83 -11.65 -6.14
C GLY A 235 -0.56 -11.54 -6.79
N CYS A 236 -1.35 -10.50 -6.49
CA CYS A 236 -2.57 -10.19 -7.21
C CYS A 236 -2.24 -9.60 -8.59
N SER A 237 -1.66 -10.42 -9.47
CA SER A 237 -1.11 -9.96 -10.76
C SER A 237 -2.17 -9.44 -11.74
N GLY A 238 -3.42 -9.82 -11.57
CA GLY A 238 -4.55 -9.30 -12.35
C GLY A 238 -5.08 -7.93 -11.88
N LEU A 239 -4.67 -7.47 -10.69
CA LEU A 239 -5.18 -6.23 -10.09
C LEU A 239 -4.67 -5.02 -10.88
N THR A 240 -5.58 -4.29 -11.52
CA THR A 240 -5.24 -3.14 -12.39
C THR A 240 -5.27 -1.82 -11.65
N SER A 241 -6.09 -1.72 -10.61
CA SER A 241 -6.20 -0.54 -9.76
C SER A 241 -6.64 -0.91 -8.34
N VAL A 242 -6.25 -0.10 -7.37
CA VAL A 242 -6.69 -0.23 -5.99
C VAL A 242 -6.92 1.16 -5.39
N THR A 243 -8.05 1.32 -4.70
CA THR A 243 -8.30 2.52 -3.88
C THR A 243 -8.11 2.15 -2.43
N ILE A 244 -7.13 2.79 -1.78
CA ILE A 244 -6.83 2.63 -0.36
C ILE A 244 -7.60 3.72 0.39
N PRO A 245 -8.54 3.37 1.28
CA PRO A 245 -9.35 4.38 1.97
C PRO A 245 -8.53 5.19 2.99
N SER A 246 -8.97 6.41 3.27
CA SER A 246 -8.33 7.32 4.23
C SER A 246 -8.37 6.84 5.68
N SER A 247 -9.10 5.78 5.97
CA SER A 247 -9.06 5.09 7.27
C SER A 247 -7.80 4.27 7.49
N VAL A 248 -7.11 3.87 6.40
CA VAL A 248 -5.88 3.07 6.48
C VAL A 248 -4.70 3.98 6.86
N THR A 249 -4.02 3.64 7.95
CA THR A 249 -2.89 4.41 8.48
C THR A 249 -1.53 3.78 8.20
N SER A 250 -1.50 2.51 7.80
CA SER A 250 -0.25 1.80 7.46
C SER A 250 -0.50 0.70 6.43
N LEU A 251 0.49 0.49 5.58
CA LEU A 251 0.55 -0.64 4.66
C LEU A 251 1.60 -1.64 5.16
N GLY A 252 1.20 -2.91 5.29
CA GLY A 252 2.08 -3.98 5.74
C GLY A 252 3.23 -4.27 4.76
N ASN A 253 4.22 -5.06 5.21
CA ASN A 253 5.29 -5.52 4.33
C ASN A 253 4.70 -6.32 3.17
N SER A 254 5.25 -6.15 1.97
CA SER A 254 4.84 -6.84 0.74
C SER A 254 3.34 -6.72 0.41
N CYS A 255 2.65 -5.69 0.94
CA CYS A 255 1.18 -5.61 0.86
C CYS A 255 0.65 -5.75 -0.57
N PHE A 256 1.31 -5.14 -1.55
CA PHE A 256 0.99 -5.19 -2.97
C PHE A 256 2.14 -5.76 -3.82
N SER A 257 3.09 -6.47 -3.20
CA SER A 257 4.21 -7.06 -3.93
C SER A 257 3.73 -8.02 -5.02
N GLY A 258 4.31 -7.95 -6.23
CA GLY A 258 3.93 -8.80 -7.34
C GLY A 258 2.57 -8.48 -7.99
N CYS A 259 1.97 -7.32 -7.68
CA CYS A 259 0.79 -6.82 -8.39
C CYS A 259 1.19 -6.27 -9.76
N SER A 260 1.65 -7.15 -10.66
CA SER A 260 2.25 -6.76 -11.94
C SER A 260 1.26 -6.09 -12.91
N GLY A 261 -0.04 -6.28 -12.73
CA GLY A 261 -1.09 -5.59 -13.49
C GLY A 261 -1.42 -4.18 -13.00
N LEU A 262 -0.95 -3.81 -11.78
CA LEU A 262 -1.27 -2.52 -11.17
C LEU A 262 -0.60 -1.38 -11.94
N THR A 263 -1.41 -0.49 -12.52
CA THR A 263 -0.91 0.62 -13.34
C THR A 263 -0.70 1.90 -12.54
N SER A 264 -1.46 2.10 -11.50
CA SER A 264 -1.33 3.25 -10.61
C SER A 264 -1.77 2.92 -9.18
N ALA A 265 -1.22 3.62 -8.20
CA ALA A 265 -1.64 3.54 -6.81
C ALA A 265 -1.71 4.94 -6.19
N THR A 266 -2.81 5.23 -5.51
CA THR A 266 -2.96 6.43 -4.69
C THR A 266 -2.88 6.05 -3.22
N ILE A 267 -1.85 6.54 -2.54
CA ILE A 267 -1.63 6.32 -1.12
C ILE A 267 -2.28 7.47 -0.37
N PRO A 268 -3.21 7.22 0.55
CA PRO A 268 -3.91 8.29 1.27
C PRO A 268 -2.99 9.01 2.27
N SER A 269 -3.30 10.26 2.58
CA SER A 269 -2.55 11.10 3.53
C SER A 269 -2.59 10.60 4.98
N SER A 270 -3.41 9.62 5.28
CA SER A 270 -3.40 8.92 6.57
C SER A 270 -2.22 7.96 6.75
N VAL A 271 -1.60 7.51 5.63
CA VAL A 271 -0.46 6.58 5.68
C VAL A 271 0.81 7.35 6.00
N THR A 272 1.52 6.91 7.04
CA THR A 272 2.78 7.55 7.50
C THR A 272 4.04 6.77 7.15
N SER A 273 3.91 5.51 6.76
CA SER A 273 5.04 4.66 6.34
C SER A 273 4.60 3.58 5.36
N LEU A 274 5.50 3.21 4.47
CA LEU A 274 5.34 2.05 3.57
C LEU A 274 6.24 0.91 4.08
N GLY A 275 5.66 -0.29 4.16
CA GLY A 275 6.39 -1.49 4.58
C GLY A 275 7.49 -1.91 3.60
N ASN A 276 8.37 -2.81 4.02
CA ASN A 276 9.36 -3.41 3.13
C ASN A 276 8.66 -4.15 1.98
N TYR A 277 9.21 -4.06 0.76
CA TYR A 277 8.68 -4.71 -0.44
C TYR A 277 7.22 -4.35 -0.77
N CYS A 278 6.69 -3.23 -0.24
CA CYS A 278 5.26 -2.92 -0.29
C CYS A 278 4.68 -2.95 -1.72
N PHE A 279 5.40 -2.41 -2.69
CA PHE A 279 5.08 -2.41 -4.12
C PHE A 279 6.17 -3.09 -4.96
N SER A 280 6.98 -3.98 -4.37
CA SER A 280 7.99 -4.73 -5.13
C SER A 280 7.33 -5.53 -6.26
N ASP A 281 8.03 -5.66 -7.40
CA ASP A 281 7.58 -6.43 -8.56
C ASP A 281 6.24 -5.95 -9.18
N CYS A 282 5.83 -4.71 -8.89
CA CYS A 282 4.71 -4.06 -9.57
C CYS A 282 5.15 -3.54 -10.95
N SER A 283 5.48 -4.45 -11.86
CA SER A 283 6.09 -4.11 -13.16
C SER A 283 5.20 -3.27 -14.08
N GLY A 284 3.88 -3.31 -13.88
CA GLY A 284 2.91 -2.47 -14.60
C GLY A 284 2.74 -1.06 -14.04
N LEU A 285 3.31 -0.78 -12.85
CA LEU A 285 3.13 0.50 -12.18
C LEU A 285 3.84 1.63 -12.93
N THR A 286 3.08 2.53 -13.53
CA THR A 286 3.62 3.66 -14.30
C THR A 286 3.73 4.93 -13.46
N SER A 287 2.91 5.05 -12.42
CA SER A 287 2.91 6.19 -11.52
C SER A 287 2.43 5.81 -10.11
N VAL A 288 2.98 6.48 -9.11
CA VAL A 288 2.54 6.40 -7.72
C VAL A 288 2.66 7.76 -7.05
N THR A 289 1.62 8.15 -6.32
CA THR A 289 1.65 9.37 -5.51
C THR A 289 1.94 9.01 -4.06
N ILE A 290 3.08 9.46 -3.55
CA ILE A 290 3.48 9.30 -2.15
C ILE A 290 3.10 10.57 -1.40
N PRO A 291 2.20 10.51 -0.40
CA PRO A 291 1.78 11.71 0.32
C PRO A 291 2.87 12.25 1.26
N SER A 292 2.81 13.53 1.59
CA SER A 292 3.74 14.19 2.52
C SER A 292 3.67 13.68 3.97
N SER A 293 2.70 12.86 4.30
CA SER A 293 2.63 12.13 5.57
C SER A 293 3.64 10.99 5.69
N VAL A 294 4.12 10.46 4.56
CA VAL A 294 5.09 9.35 4.55
C VAL A 294 6.48 9.89 4.89
N THR A 295 7.06 9.37 5.97
CA THR A 295 8.38 9.77 6.47
C THR A 295 9.49 8.77 6.14
N SER A 296 9.12 7.55 5.75
CA SER A 296 10.10 6.50 5.40
C SER A 296 9.55 5.56 4.33
N LEU A 297 10.42 5.12 3.45
CA LEU A 297 10.18 4.05 2.49
C LEU A 297 10.92 2.79 2.96
N GLY A 298 10.22 1.66 2.99
CA GLY A 298 10.80 0.39 3.41
C GLY A 298 11.89 -0.13 2.44
N VAL A 299 12.63 -1.14 2.87
CA VAL A 299 13.59 -1.87 2.04
C VAL A 299 12.88 -2.43 0.80
N CYS A 300 13.46 -2.27 -0.39
CA CYS A 300 12.93 -2.75 -1.66
C CYS A 300 11.47 -2.32 -1.93
N CYS A 301 11.04 -1.16 -1.39
CA CYS A 301 9.63 -0.73 -1.41
C CYS A 301 9.03 -0.69 -2.82
N PHE A 302 9.80 -0.24 -3.81
CA PHE A 302 9.44 -0.15 -5.23
C PHE A 302 10.37 -0.97 -6.12
N SER A 303 11.06 -1.97 -5.57
CA SER A 303 11.99 -2.77 -6.37
C SER A 303 11.27 -3.45 -7.55
N SER A 304 11.94 -3.57 -8.69
CA SER A 304 11.42 -4.19 -9.92
C SER A 304 10.13 -3.54 -10.49
N CYS A 305 9.84 -2.29 -10.11
CA CYS A 305 8.78 -1.50 -10.76
C CYS A 305 9.25 -0.99 -12.13
N SER A 306 9.44 -1.92 -13.08
CA SER A 306 10.04 -1.61 -14.39
C SER A 306 9.20 -0.69 -15.28
N GLY A 307 7.90 -0.57 -15.02
CA GLY A 307 7.01 0.38 -15.70
C GLY A 307 7.10 1.81 -15.17
N LEU A 308 7.71 2.02 -13.98
CA LEU A 308 7.77 3.33 -13.34
C LEU A 308 8.75 4.24 -14.08
N THR A 309 8.24 5.30 -14.70
CA THR A 309 9.05 6.23 -15.49
C THR A 309 9.59 7.42 -14.69
N SER A 310 8.86 7.81 -13.67
CA SER A 310 9.27 8.87 -12.75
C SER A 310 8.61 8.69 -11.39
N ILE A 311 9.23 9.22 -10.34
CA ILE A 311 8.67 9.24 -8.98
C ILE A 311 9.06 10.53 -8.27
N THR A 312 8.11 11.10 -7.53
CA THR A 312 8.36 12.22 -6.63
C THR A 312 8.44 11.70 -5.20
N ILE A 313 9.59 11.87 -4.56
CA ILE A 313 9.82 11.53 -3.16
C ILE A 313 9.47 12.78 -2.33
N PRO A 314 8.54 12.69 -1.37
CA PRO A 314 8.14 13.86 -0.58
C PRO A 314 9.27 14.31 0.37
N SER A 315 9.28 15.60 0.68
CA SER A 315 10.28 16.21 1.59
C SER A 315 10.18 15.74 3.05
N SER A 316 9.19 14.97 3.39
CA SER A 316 9.08 14.28 4.68
C SER A 316 9.99 13.04 4.79
N VAL A 317 10.43 12.48 3.65
CA VAL A 317 11.32 11.31 3.63
C VAL A 317 12.76 11.74 3.91
N THR A 318 13.39 11.12 4.91
CA THR A 318 14.74 11.45 5.36
C THR A 318 15.80 10.44 4.94
N SER A 319 15.39 9.25 4.50
CA SER A 319 16.31 8.23 3.99
C SER A 319 15.62 7.33 2.96
N LEU A 320 16.41 6.84 2.02
CA LEU A 320 15.98 5.79 1.09
C LEU A 320 16.60 4.46 1.53
N GLY A 321 15.74 3.47 1.74
CA GLY A 321 16.16 2.13 2.18
C GLY A 321 16.95 1.38 1.11
N SER A 322 17.62 0.30 1.52
CA SER A 322 18.34 -0.58 0.60
C SER A 322 17.39 -1.13 -0.47
N GLY A 323 17.83 -1.13 -1.73
CA GLY A 323 17.08 -1.61 -2.87
C GLY A 323 15.77 -0.88 -3.15
N CYS A 324 15.53 0.31 -2.58
CA CYS A 324 14.22 0.97 -2.64
C CYS A 324 13.67 1.06 -4.08
N PHE A 325 14.53 1.32 -5.05
CA PHE A 325 14.22 1.37 -6.50
C PHE A 325 15.05 0.36 -7.30
N TRP A 326 15.49 -0.71 -6.65
CA TRP A 326 16.27 -1.75 -7.33
C TRP A 326 15.54 -2.25 -8.58
N ASN A 327 16.27 -2.32 -9.72
CA ASN A 327 15.75 -2.81 -11.00
C ASN A 327 14.51 -2.06 -11.54
N CYS A 328 14.34 -0.76 -11.19
CA CYS A 328 13.37 0.11 -11.82
C CYS A 328 13.87 0.58 -13.20
N SER A 329 13.94 -0.36 -14.15
CA SER A 329 14.58 -0.13 -15.46
C SER A 329 13.91 0.93 -16.33
N GLY A 330 12.62 1.22 -16.11
CA GLY A 330 11.89 2.27 -16.79
C GLY A 330 12.11 3.68 -16.22
N LEU A 331 12.73 3.79 -15.03
CA LEU A 331 12.90 5.07 -14.34
C LEU A 331 13.91 5.95 -15.09
N THR A 332 13.44 7.04 -15.69
CA THR A 332 14.28 7.97 -16.45
C THR A 332 14.80 9.14 -15.63
N SER A 333 14.08 9.51 -14.59
CA SER A 333 14.46 10.58 -13.67
C SER A 333 13.87 10.36 -12.29
N VAL A 334 14.57 10.82 -11.26
CA VAL A 334 14.12 10.83 -9.87
C VAL A 334 14.55 12.13 -9.20
N SER A 335 13.63 12.75 -8.46
CA SER A 335 13.94 13.92 -7.64
C SER A 335 14.13 13.48 -6.19
N ILE A 336 15.36 13.54 -5.69
CA ILE A 336 15.71 13.24 -4.31
C ILE A 336 15.59 14.54 -3.50
N PRO A 337 14.72 14.64 -2.50
CA PRO A 337 14.55 15.87 -1.74
C PRO A 337 15.75 16.15 -0.80
N SER A 338 15.95 17.42 -0.46
CA SER A 338 17.01 17.84 0.46
C SER A 338 16.86 17.35 1.91
N SER A 339 15.78 16.68 2.23
CA SER A 339 15.59 15.99 3.50
C SER A 339 16.34 14.65 3.58
N VAL A 340 16.66 14.05 2.43
CA VAL A 340 17.33 12.74 2.38
C VAL A 340 18.81 12.92 2.75
N THR A 341 19.27 12.14 3.74
CA THR A 341 20.65 12.16 4.24
C THR A 341 21.45 10.92 3.87
N SER A 342 20.79 9.85 3.44
CA SER A 342 21.44 8.60 3.04
C SER A 342 20.71 7.89 1.91
N LEU A 343 21.48 7.28 1.01
CA LEU A 343 21.02 6.34 0.01
C LEU A 343 21.50 4.95 0.42
N GLY A 344 20.56 4.00 0.56
CA GLY A 344 20.88 2.62 0.97
C GLY A 344 21.65 1.84 -0.10
N ASP A 345 22.12 0.65 0.28
CA ASP A 345 22.75 -0.28 -0.67
C ASP A 345 21.76 -0.64 -1.78
N ASP A 346 22.24 -0.82 -3.01
CA ASP A 346 21.40 -1.16 -4.19
C ASP A 346 20.25 -0.18 -4.48
N CYS A 347 20.20 1.01 -3.88
CA CYS A 347 19.01 1.87 -3.87
C CYS A 347 18.47 2.15 -5.28
N PHE A 348 19.34 2.36 -6.27
CA PHE A 348 19.01 2.57 -7.69
C PHE A 348 19.69 1.52 -8.60
N SER A 349 20.18 0.43 -8.04
CA SER A 349 20.83 -0.63 -8.81
C SER A 349 19.88 -1.17 -9.89
N GLY A 350 20.37 -1.32 -11.13
CA GLY A 350 19.56 -1.78 -12.26
C GLY A 350 18.60 -0.75 -12.85
N CYS A 351 18.64 0.52 -12.43
CA CYS A 351 17.86 1.59 -13.05
C CYS A 351 18.44 2.00 -14.41
N SER A 352 18.40 1.08 -15.37
CA SER A 352 19.06 1.24 -16.69
C SER A 352 18.51 2.39 -17.53
N GLY A 353 17.27 2.82 -17.29
CA GLY A 353 16.66 3.96 -17.95
C GLY A 353 17.08 5.32 -17.40
N LEU A 354 17.76 5.36 -16.25
CA LEU A 354 18.13 6.59 -15.55
C LEU A 354 19.24 7.32 -16.30
N THR A 355 18.92 8.46 -16.92
CA THR A 355 19.87 9.23 -17.72
C THR A 355 20.62 10.29 -16.91
N SER A 356 20.02 10.75 -15.82
CA SER A 356 20.63 11.70 -14.89
C SER A 356 20.03 11.55 -13.49
N ILE A 357 20.84 11.87 -12.47
CA ILE A 357 20.39 11.92 -11.08
C ILE A 357 21.15 13.04 -10.35
N THR A 358 20.40 13.82 -9.57
CA THR A 358 20.98 14.82 -8.69
C THR A 358 20.97 14.30 -7.26
N ILE A 359 22.16 14.13 -6.67
CA ILE A 359 22.34 13.78 -5.27
C ILE A 359 22.35 15.10 -4.47
N PRO A 360 21.41 15.34 -3.56
CA PRO A 360 21.38 16.60 -2.81
C PRO A 360 22.53 16.72 -1.82
N SER A 361 22.90 17.97 -1.50
CA SER A 361 23.98 18.28 -0.54
C SER A 361 23.69 17.89 0.91
N SER A 362 22.52 17.35 1.20
CA SER A 362 22.18 16.73 2.48
C SER A 362 22.68 15.29 2.61
N VAL A 363 22.97 14.62 1.49
CA VAL A 363 23.41 13.22 1.50
C VAL A 363 24.84 13.13 2.00
N THR A 364 25.04 12.27 3.01
CA THR A 364 26.35 12.01 3.62
C THR A 364 26.84 10.58 3.36
N TYR A 365 25.93 9.68 2.98
CA TYR A 365 26.20 8.26 2.77
C TYR A 365 25.56 7.77 1.47
N VAL A 366 26.33 7.08 0.63
CA VAL A 366 25.91 6.37 -0.56
C VAL A 366 26.30 4.91 -0.40
N GLY A 367 25.34 4.00 -0.39
CA GLY A 367 25.53 2.57 -0.15
C GLY A 367 26.31 1.85 -1.24
N SER A 368 26.65 0.58 -0.99
CA SER A 368 27.26 -0.30 -1.99
C SER A 368 26.25 -0.57 -3.12
N ASP A 369 26.77 -0.77 -4.34
CA ASP A 369 25.97 -1.06 -5.53
C ASP A 369 24.84 -0.04 -5.83
N CYS A 370 24.88 1.14 -5.18
CA CYS A 370 23.76 2.08 -5.18
C CYS A 370 23.31 2.48 -6.57
N PHE A 371 24.22 2.60 -7.53
CA PHE A 371 23.95 2.91 -8.95
C PHE A 371 24.41 1.79 -9.90
N SER A 372 24.71 0.60 -9.38
CA SER A 372 25.14 -0.54 -10.18
C SER A 372 24.14 -0.80 -11.31
N GLY A 373 24.62 -1.01 -12.55
CA GLY A 373 23.74 -1.28 -13.71
C GLY A 373 22.90 -0.07 -14.21
N CYS A 374 23.17 1.16 -13.71
CA CYS A 374 22.55 2.36 -14.27
C CYS A 374 23.19 2.72 -15.62
N SER A 375 23.01 1.85 -16.61
CA SER A 375 23.65 1.99 -17.92
C SER A 375 23.22 3.21 -18.73
N GLY A 376 22.11 3.86 -18.38
CA GLY A 376 21.66 5.11 -18.99
C GLY A 376 22.40 6.36 -18.52
N LEU A 377 23.10 6.30 -17.37
CA LEU A 377 23.81 7.46 -16.82
C LEU A 377 25.00 7.85 -17.69
N THR A 378 25.06 9.12 -18.08
CA THR A 378 26.20 9.69 -18.80
C THR A 378 27.13 10.50 -17.90
N SER A 379 26.63 11.01 -16.80
CA SER A 379 27.43 11.68 -15.78
C SER A 379 26.78 11.61 -14.42
N ILE A 380 27.59 11.77 -13.36
CA ILE A 380 27.10 11.86 -11.99
C ILE A 380 27.97 12.82 -11.19
N THR A 381 27.34 13.55 -10.27
CA THR A 381 28.03 14.42 -9.31
C THR A 381 27.83 13.91 -7.90
N ILE A 382 28.94 13.64 -7.20
CA ILE A 382 28.98 13.27 -5.79
C ILE A 382 29.23 14.56 -5.00
N PRO A 383 28.28 15.04 -4.19
CA PRO A 383 28.43 16.30 -3.44
C PRO A 383 29.49 16.22 -2.35
N SER A 384 29.99 17.39 -1.92
CA SER A 384 31.03 17.48 -0.88
C SER A 384 30.60 17.01 0.50
N SER A 385 29.30 16.88 0.72
CA SER A 385 28.72 16.34 1.95
C SER A 385 28.89 14.83 2.10
N VAL A 386 29.08 14.12 0.98
CA VAL A 386 29.22 12.66 1.00
C VAL A 386 30.57 12.28 1.63
N THR A 387 30.48 11.54 2.71
CA THR A 387 31.66 11.05 3.48
C THR A 387 31.96 9.57 3.23
N TYR A 388 31.04 8.86 2.55
CA TYR A 388 31.18 7.45 2.21
C TYR A 388 30.45 7.13 0.91
N VAL A 389 31.14 6.43 0.01
CA VAL A 389 30.58 5.79 -1.19
C VAL A 389 30.94 4.30 -1.11
N GLY A 390 29.93 3.44 -1.18
CA GLY A 390 30.10 1.99 -1.09
C GLY A 390 30.83 1.37 -2.28
N SER A 391 31.21 0.08 -2.14
CA SER A 391 31.81 -0.69 -3.23
C SER A 391 30.86 -0.88 -4.40
N ASP A 392 31.42 -1.13 -5.57
CA ASP A 392 30.68 -1.54 -6.79
C ASP A 392 29.60 -0.54 -7.24
N CYS A 393 29.66 0.70 -6.68
CA CYS A 393 28.62 1.70 -6.80
C CYS A 393 28.27 2.03 -8.26
N PHE A 394 29.24 1.89 -9.19
CA PHE A 394 29.06 2.21 -10.62
C PHE A 394 29.34 1.03 -11.55
N ILE A 395 29.36 -0.21 -11.03
CA ILE A 395 29.52 -1.39 -11.89
C ILE A 395 28.40 -1.46 -12.93
N GLY A 396 28.73 -1.69 -14.21
CA GLY A 396 27.72 -1.72 -15.28
C GLY A 396 27.13 -0.35 -15.68
N CYS A 397 27.71 0.75 -15.19
CA CYS A 397 27.37 2.10 -15.67
C CYS A 397 28.23 2.47 -16.90
N ASP A 398 28.17 1.65 -17.96
CA ASP A 398 29.14 1.67 -19.06
C ASP A 398 29.14 2.97 -19.89
N ASN A 399 28.09 3.78 -19.79
CA ASN A 399 27.94 5.04 -20.51
C ASN A 399 28.37 6.28 -19.71
N ILE A 400 28.87 6.11 -18.48
CA ILE A 400 29.38 7.26 -17.73
C ILE A 400 30.65 7.83 -18.38
N GLU A 401 30.51 9.03 -18.93
CA GLU A 401 31.62 9.80 -19.51
C GLU A 401 32.38 10.58 -18.44
N THR A 402 31.68 11.14 -17.46
CA THR A 402 32.31 11.98 -16.41
C THR A 402 31.70 11.74 -15.02
N VAL A 403 32.57 11.57 -14.02
CA VAL A 403 32.21 11.56 -12.61
C VAL A 403 32.83 12.79 -11.93
N TYR A 404 31.99 13.58 -11.27
CA TYR A 404 32.40 14.76 -10.52
C TYR A 404 32.37 14.44 -9.02
N PHE A 405 33.50 14.56 -8.33
CA PHE A 405 33.54 14.57 -6.87
C PHE A 405 33.72 16.01 -6.40
N LYS A 406 32.82 16.52 -5.56
CA LYS A 406 32.89 17.89 -5.03
C LYS A 406 33.61 17.97 -3.68
N GLY A 407 33.93 16.85 -3.05
CA GLY A 407 34.53 16.77 -1.73
C GLY A 407 35.87 16.04 -1.68
N LYS A 408 36.35 15.84 -0.46
CA LYS A 408 37.50 14.99 -0.20
C LYS A 408 37.20 13.55 -0.60
N TYR A 409 38.23 12.77 -0.95
CA TYR A 409 38.06 11.34 -1.19
C TYR A 409 37.42 10.67 0.04
N CYS A 410 36.32 10.00 -0.20
CA CYS A 410 35.39 9.54 0.83
C CYS A 410 35.24 8.01 0.93
N ASN A 411 36.12 7.25 0.27
CA ASN A 411 36.15 5.81 0.40
C ASN A 411 37.25 5.38 1.38
N SER A 412 36.89 4.86 2.54
CA SER A 412 37.84 4.43 3.58
C SER A 412 38.35 3.00 3.44
N SER A 413 37.80 2.23 2.49
CA SER A 413 38.19 0.84 2.25
C SER A 413 38.60 0.71 0.78
N TYR A 414 39.67 0.00 0.49
CA TYR A 414 40.23 -0.31 -0.84
C TYR A 414 39.23 -0.95 -1.83
N THR A 415 37.97 -0.55 -1.78
CA THR A 415 36.88 -1.06 -2.59
C THR A 415 36.81 -0.27 -3.89
N ASP A 416 36.87 -0.99 -5.01
CA ASP A 416 36.74 -0.39 -6.33
C ASP A 416 35.30 0.12 -6.50
N LEU A 417 35.17 1.38 -6.90
CA LEU A 417 33.87 1.98 -7.24
C LEU A 417 33.35 1.47 -8.60
N HIS A 418 34.19 0.75 -9.35
CA HIS A 418 33.93 0.23 -10.70
C HIS A 418 33.44 1.30 -11.68
N ILE A 419 33.99 2.54 -11.57
CA ILE A 419 33.78 3.57 -12.59
C ILE A 419 34.37 3.05 -13.92
N PRO A 420 33.70 3.23 -15.07
CA PRO A 420 34.28 2.83 -16.36
C PRO A 420 35.67 3.45 -16.56
N LYS A 421 36.65 2.64 -16.97
CA LYS A 421 38.07 3.08 -17.11
C LYS A 421 38.27 4.17 -18.16
N THR A 422 37.30 4.36 -19.01
CA THR A 422 37.25 5.41 -20.04
C THR A 422 36.72 6.74 -19.51
N SER A 423 36.07 6.74 -18.35
CA SER A 423 35.45 7.92 -17.76
C SER A 423 36.49 8.93 -17.31
N ILE A 424 36.12 10.19 -17.40
CA ILE A 424 36.87 11.32 -16.84
C ILE A 424 36.41 11.50 -15.39
N ILE A 425 37.37 11.51 -14.46
CA ILE A 425 37.11 11.77 -13.05
C ILE A 425 37.58 13.21 -12.75
N LYS A 426 36.67 14.06 -12.33
CA LYS A 426 36.92 15.45 -11.97
C LYS A 426 36.81 15.62 -10.47
N VAL A 427 37.88 16.17 -9.87
CA VAL A 427 38.02 16.32 -8.42
C VAL A 427 38.52 17.73 -8.07
N PRO A 428 38.19 18.26 -6.89
CA PRO A 428 38.74 19.56 -6.46
C PRO A 428 40.27 19.57 -6.49
N THR A 429 40.84 20.70 -6.88
CA THR A 429 42.28 20.84 -7.07
C THR A 429 43.07 20.49 -5.78
N GLU A 430 42.53 20.87 -4.63
CA GLU A 430 43.14 20.59 -3.32
C GLU A 430 43.17 19.10 -2.95
N TYR A 431 42.30 18.26 -3.54
CA TYR A 431 42.25 16.83 -3.25
C TYR A 431 42.75 15.96 -4.41
N LEU A 432 43.28 16.56 -5.49
CA LEU A 432 43.71 15.84 -6.69
C LEU A 432 44.71 14.71 -6.38
N GLN A 433 45.65 14.97 -5.48
CA GLN A 433 46.66 13.97 -5.12
C GLN A 433 46.07 12.84 -4.31
N ASP A 434 45.17 13.13 -3.37
CA ASP A 434 44.48 12.13 -2.56
C ASP A 434 43.70 11.14 -3.45
N TYR A 435 43.01 11.64 -4.49
CA TYR A 435 42.30 10.82 -5.43
C TYR A 435 43.21 10.00 -6.35
N LYS A 436 44.33 10.56 -6.78
CA LYS A 436 45.34 9.82 -7.56
C LYS A 436 45.99 8.70 -6.75
N ASP A 437 46.29 8.95 -5.49
CA ASP A 437 46.86 7.95 -4.59
C ASP A 437 45.86 6.82 -4.27
N ALA A 438 44.57 7.19 -4.07
CA ALA A 438 43.51 6.25 -3.77
C ALA A 438 43.13 5.37 -4.96
N PHE A 439 43.00 5.95 -6.15
CA PHE A 439 42.65 5.23 -7.37
C PHE A 439 43.86 4.55 -8.05
N GLY A 440 45.05 4.94 -7.69
CA GLY A 440 46.30 4.36 -8.22
C GLY A 440 46.35 4.35 -9.75
N PHE A 441 46.83 3.25 -10.32
CA PHE A 441 46.94 3.09 -11.78
C PHE A 441 45.61 2.63 -12.42
N SER A 442 44.56 2.42 -11.64
CA SER A 442 43.28 1.88 -12.13
C SER A 442 42.52 2.88 -13.02
N TYR A 443 42.72 4.18 -12.79
CA TYR A 443 42.04 5.24 -13.54
C TYR A 443 43.02 6.22 -14.17
N LYS A 444 43.00 6.31 -15.49
CA LYS A 444 43.94 7.10 -16.27
C LYS A 444 43.60 8.59 -16.33
N TYR A 445 42.31 8.93 -16.20
CA TYR A 445 41.78 10.26 -16.51
C TYR A 445 41.25 10.96 -15.28
N ILE A 446 42.12 11.30 -14.33
CA ILE A 446 41.80 12.07 -13.13
C ILE A 446 42.34 13.49 -13.28
N TYR A 447 41.46 14.47 -13.31
CA TYR A 447 41.78 15.87 -13.54
C TYR A 447 41.34 16.74 -12.37
N ALA A 448 42.14 17.77 -12.12
CA ALA A 448 41.73 18.86 -11.24
C ALA A 448 40.52 19.58 -11.86
N TRP A 449 39.59 19.89 -11.03
CA TRP A 449 38.41 20.67 -11.37
C TRP A 449 38.17 21.71 -10.28
N ASN A 450 38.11 22.97 -10.68
CA ASN A 450 37.72 24.02 -9.76
C ASN A 450 36.20 24.28 -9.95
N PRO A 451 35.38 23.93 -8.97
CA PRO A 451 33.92 24.15 -9.06
C PRO A 451 33.58 25.63 -9.33
N SER A 452 34.46 26.57 -9.03
CA SER A 452 34.27 28.01 -9.28
C SER A 452 34.60 28.44 -10.71
N GLU A 453 35.33 27.63 -11.50
CA GLU A 453 35.75 27.95 -12.87
C GLU A 453 34.94 27.25 -13.96
N SER A 454 34.32 26.14 -13.67
CA SER A 454 33.38 25.50 -14.59
C SER A 454 32.06 26.27 -14.56
N GLY A 455 31.72 26.93 -15.64
CA GLY A 455 30.49 27.74 -15.79
C GLY A 455 29.17 27.00 -15.59
N ASP A 456 29.17 25.92 -14.80
CA ASP A 456 28.01 25.06 -14.63
C ASP A 456 27.44 24.93 -13.21
N ASP A 457 28.19 25.25 -12.11
CA ASP A 457 27.59 24.93 -10.81
C ASP A 457 27.90 25.89 -9.63
N THR A 458 28.58 27.02 -9.83
CA THR A 458 28.98 27.91 -8.73
C THR A 458 28.74 29.40 -8.90
N LYS A 459 28.09 29.84 -9.92
CA LYS A 459 27.27 31.05 -9.75
C LYS A 459 26.25 30.72 -8.68
N PRO A 460 25.93 31.63 -7.76
CA PRO A 460 24.66 31.56 -7.06
C PRO A 460 23.61 31.56 -8.17
N VAL A 461 23.18 30.36 -8.58
CA VAL A 461 22.21 30.19 -9.65
C VAL A 461 20.96 30.80 -9.08
N THR A 462 20.62 31.95 -9.59
CA THR A 462 19.37 32.63 -9.25
C THR A 462 18.26 31.59 -9.42
N PRO A 463 17.43 31.33 -8.41
CA PRO A 463 16.30 30.43 -8.60
C PRO A 463 15.48 30.91 -9.81
N CYS A 464 14.91 29.99 -10.55
CA CYS A 464 13.84 30.34 -11.46
C CYS A 464 12.81 31.17 -10.69
N ALA A 465 12.23 32.16 -11.32
CA ALA A 465 11.07 32.84 -10.76
C ALA A 465 9.98 31.82 -10.45
N THR A 466 9.33 31.95 -9.31
CA THR A 466 8.19 31.09 -8.93
C THR A 466 7.10 31.19 -10.00
N PRO A 467 6.63 30.09 -10.58
CA PRO A 467 5.61 30.15 -11.61
C PRO A 467 4.28 30.65 -11.06
N SER A 468 3.53 31.36 -11.88
CA SER A 468 2.13 31.67 -11.64
C SER A 468 1.23 30.56 -12.19
N ILE A 469 0.09 30.37 -11.54
CA ILE A 469 -0.95 29.40 -11.91
C ILE A 469 -2.20 30.19 -12.29
N SER A 470 -2.74 29.99 -13.48
CA SER A 470 -3.97 30.63 -13.94
C SER A 470 -4.85 29.65 -14.72
N TYR A 471 -6.14 29.98 -14.83
CA TYR A 471 -7.08 29.20 -15.61
C TYR A 471 -7.82 30.13 -16.59
N GLU A 472 -7.65 29.88 -17.87
CA GLU A 472 -8.25 30.69 -18.95
C GLU A 472 -8.76 29.82 -20.09
N SER A 473 -9.95 30.12 -20.58
CA SER A 473 -10.54 29.44 -21.75
C SER A 473 -10.54 27.92 -21.67
N GLY A 474 -10.81 27.36 -20.49
CA GLY A 474 -10.86 25.92 -20.28
C GLY A 474 -9.49 25.23 -20.07
N LYS A 475 -8.42 25.99 -19.94
CA LYS A 475 -7.05 25.47 -19.81
C LYS A 475 -6.35 26.03 -18.59
N LEU A 476 -5.70 25.15 -17.86
CA LEU A 476 -4.75 25.51 -16.82
C LEU A 476 -3.47 26.02 -17.50
N LYS A 477 -2.97 27.17 -17.05
CA LYS A 477 -1.75 27.80 -17.59
C LYS A 477 -0.76 28.04 -16.46
N PHE A 478 0.51 27.75 -16.75
CA PHE A 478 1.64 28.11 -15.91
C PHE A 478 2.46 29.17 -16.66
N ALA A 479 2.91 30.19 -15.96
CA ALA A 479 3.77 31.20 -16.51
C ALA A 479 4.90 31.54 -15.52
N CYS A 480 6.12 31.74 -16.05
CA CYS A 480 7.30 32.07 -15.27
C CYS A 480 8.08 33.17 -16.02
N GLU A 481 8.62 34.14 -15.29
CA GLU A 481 9.43 35.22 -15.87
C GLU A 481 10.80 34.74 -16.38
N THR A 482 11.26 33.55 -15.92
CA THR A 482 12.53 32.97 -16.36
C THR A 482 12.39 32.43 -17.78
N ALA A 483 13.20 32.95 -18.70
CA ALA A 483 13.19 32.53 -20.10
C ALA A 483 13.59 31.05 -20.22
N GLY A 484 12.87 30.30 -21.06
CA GLY A 484 13.13 28.86 -21.28
C GLY A 484 12.66 27.95 -20.13
N ALA A 485 11.86 28.44 -19.19
CA ALA A 485 11.34 27.68 -18.10
C ALA A 485 10.52 26.46 -18.54
N LYS A 486 10.80 25.31 -17.94
CA LYS A 486 10.00 24.07 -18.03
C LYS A 486 9.25 23.90 -16.72
N TYR A 487 8.00 23.46 -16.80
CA TYR A 487 7.12 23.37 -15.64
C TYR A 487 6.96 21.91 -15.20
N HIS A 488 7.20 21.66 -13.91
CA HIS A 488 6.93 20.40 -13.25
C HIS A 488 5.73 20.61 -12.34
N TYR A 489 4.66 19.88 -12.55
CA TYR A 489 3.42 20.09 -11.81
C TYR A 489 2.81 18.79 -11.31
N THR A 490 2.09 18.90 -10.22
CA THR A 490 1.20 17.87 -9.69
C THR A 490 -0.21 18.45 -9.57
N ILE A 491 -1.20 17.65 -9.91
CA ILE A 491 -2.61 17.98 -9.74
C ILE A 491 -3.22 16.82 -8.96
N SER A 492 -3.73 17.10 -7.76
CA SER A 492 -4.37 16.13 -6.89
C SER A 492 -5.83 16.52 -6.62
N ASP A 493 -6.72 15.54 -6.59
CA ASP A 493 -8.12 15.75 -6.22
C ASP A 493 -8.21 16.03 -4.71
N LYS A 494 -8.85 17.14 -4.34
CA LYS A 494 -8.98 17.55 -2.94
C LYS A 494 -10.12 16.86 -2.20
N ASP A 495 -11.12 16.34 -2.93
CA ASP A 495 -12.41 15.92 -2.37
C ASP A 495 -12.76 14.44 -2.61
N MET A 496 -11.79 13.55 -2.84
CA MET A 496 -12.05 12.10 -2.89
C MET A 496 -12.40 11.48 -1.52
N ALA A 497 -12.84 12.26 -0.58
CA ALA A 497 -13.23 11.79 0.74
C ALA A 497 -14.62 12.25 1.12
N THR A 498 -15.65 11.78 0.43
CA THR A 498 -16.98 11.80 1.06
C THR A 498 -17.85 10.66 0.54
N ASP A 499 -17.98 9.62 1.35
CA ASP A 499 -19.24 8.91 1.51
C ASP A 499 -20.24 9.86 2.19
N ALA A 500 -20.62 10.93 1.54
CA ALA A 500 -21.72 11.77 1.97
C ALA A 500 -23.00 11.17 1.40
N LEU A 501 -23.72 10.44 2.23
CA LEU A 501 -25.12 10.13 2.00
C LEU A 501 -25.88 11.46 1.96
N SER A 502 -26.35 11.85 0.78
CA SER A 502 -27.30 12.93 0.60
C SER A 502 -28.68 12.42 0.95
N GLU A 503 -29.32 12.98 2.00
CA GLU A 503 -30.67 12.61 2.41
C GLU A 503 -31.75 13.02 1.38
N ASP A 504 -31.42 13.91 0.43
CA ASP A 504 -32.32 14.45 -0.60
C ASP A 504 -32.02 13.91 -2.02
N GLY A 505 -31.05 13.00 -2.16
CA GLY A 505 -30.66 12.41 -3.43
C GLY A 505 -29.87 13.35 -4.37
N ASN A 506 -29.51 14.55 -3.91
CA ASN A 506 -28.71 15.50 -4.67
C ASN A 506 -27.24 15.45 -4.22
N VAL A 507 -26.35 15.02 -5.10
CA VAL A 507 -24.89 15.04 -4.88
C VAL A 507 -24.33 16.28 -5.55
N PHE A 508 -23.84 17.24 -4.77
CA PHE A 508 -23.08 18.36 -5.28
C PHE A 508 -21.64 17.93 -5.46
N LEU A 509 -21.24 17.65 -6.68
CA LEU A 509 -19.83 17.43 -7.03
C LEU A 509 -19.13 18.80 -7.09
N SER A 510 -18.59 19.26 -5.98
CA SER A 510 -17.59 20.31 -5.97
C SER A 510 -16.21 19.67 -6.06
N ALA A 511 -15.78 19.32 -7.27
CA ALA A 511 -14.41 18.85 -7.45
C ALA A 511 -13.46 20.05 -7.27
N ALA A 512 -12.61 20.00 -6.28
CA ALA A 512 -11.48 20.91 -6.14
C ALA A 512 -10.18 20.16 -6.35
N TYR A 513 -9.27 20.74 -7.16
CA TYR A 513 -7.96 20.16 -7.40
C TYR A 513 -6.88 21.04 -6.79
N ASP A 514 -6.03 20.44 -5.94
CA ASP A 514 -4.81 21.10 -5.49
C ASP A 514 -3.74 20.98 -6.56
N ILE A 515 -3.17 22.12 -6.96
CA ILE A 515 -2.17 22.26 -8.00
C ILE A 515 -0.89 22.76 -7.36
N SER A 516 0.22 22.07 -7.58
CA SER A 516 1.55 22.52 -7.21
C SER A 516 2.43 22.54 -8.45
N VAL A 517 3.15 23.61 -8.69
CA VAL A 517 4.04 23.75 -9.84
C VAL A 517 5.33 24.44 -9.43
N TYR A 518 6.46 23.97 -9.97
CA TYR A 518 7.73 24.67 -9.92
C TYR A 518 8.35 24.72 -11.31
N ALA A 519 9.23 25.66 -11.52
CA ALA A 519 9.91 25.87 -12.80
C ALA A 519 11.38 25.46 -12.73
N THR A 520 11.89 24.92 -13.82
CA THR A 520 13.31 24.69 -14.06
C THR A 520 13.71 25.33 -15.38
N ALA A 521 14.92 25.86 -15.46
CA ALA A 521 15.50 26.36 -16.71
C ALA A 521 17.00 26.10 -16.69
N ASP A 522 17.60 25.97 -17.87
CA ASP A 522 19.04 25.76 -18.00
C ASP A 522 19.82 26.93 -17.39
N GLY A 523 20.74 26.65 -16.47
CA GLY A 523 21.53 27.65 -15.77
C GLY A 523 20.83 28.29 -14.56
N TYR A 524 19.68 27.79 -14.12
CA TYR A 524 18.96 28.26 -12.94
C TYR A 524 18.72 27.12 -11.93
N LYS A 525 18.63 27.45 -10.65
CA LYS A 525 18.04 26.52 -9.66
C LYS A 525 16.54 26.38 -9.93
N ALA A 526 15.99 25.23 -9.52
CA ALA A 526 14.53 25.10 -9.48
C ALA A 526 13.91 26.24 -8.64
N SER A 527 12.77 26.74 -9.08
CA SER A 527 12.01 27.73 -8.33
C SER A 527 11.44 27.14 -7.05
N ASP A 528 11.00 28.02 -6.15
CA ASP A 528 10.02 27.63 -5.15
C ASP A 528 8.75 27.11 -5.81
N LYS A 529 7.96 26.32 -5.08
CA LYS A 529 6.69 25.82 -5.57
C LYS A 529 5.63 26.90 -5.47
N ALA A 530 4.90 27.12 -6.55
CA ALA A 530 3.61 27.80 -6.52
C ALA A 530 2.52 26.77 -6.23
N GLU A 531 1.60 27.10 -5.34
CA GLU A 531 0.47 26.26 -4.99
C GLU A 531 -0.83 27.02 -5.18
N ALA A 532 -1.83 26.34 -5.71
CA ALA A 532 -3.16 26.89 -5.93
C ALA A 532 -4.21 25.79 -5.88
N THR A 533 -5.45 26.15 -5.63
CA THR A 533 -6.58 25.21 -5.73
C THR A 533 -7.49 25.66 -6.88
N LEU A 534 -7.76 24.74 -7.81
CA LEU A 534 -8.76 24.92 -8.87
C LEU A 534 -10.12 24.45 -8.34
N TYR A 535 -11.08 25.36 -8.31
CA TYR A 535 -12.47 25.08 -7.97
C TYR A 535 -13.35 25.10 -9.21
N TRP A 536 -14.29 24.17 -9.28
CA TRP A 536 -15.35 24.21 -10.28
C TRP A 536 -16.59 24.88 -9.67
N ILE A 537 -16.95 26.04 -10.18
CA ILE A 537 -18.12 26.80 -9.74
C ILE A 537 -19.21 26.81 -10.81
N ASN A 538 -20.46 26.86 -10.39
CA ASN A 538 -21.59 26.98 -11.28
C ASN A 538 -21.78 28.43 -11.70
N ALA A 539 -21.53 28.78 -12.96
CA ALA A 539 -21.83 30.09 -13.53
C ALA A 539 -23.27 30.09 -14.05
N ASN A 540 -24.16 30.87 -13.44
CA ASN A 540 -25.48 31.13 -13.98
C ASN A 540 -25.36 32.09 -15.16
N LEU A 541 -25.59 31.63 -16.40
CA LEU A 541 -25.84 32.50 -17.54
C LEU A 541 -27.34 32.82 -17.55
N ASP A 542 -27.68 34.03 -17.13
CA ASP A 542 -29.04 34.55 -17.25
C ASP A 542 -29.18 35.08 -18.70
N ASN A 543 -29.57 34.21 -19.62
CA ASN A 543 -29.74 34.55 -21.07
C ASN A 543 -31.21 34.77 -21.43
N GLY A 544 -32.08 35.13 -20.50
CA GLY A 544 -33.46 35.53 -20.84
C GLY A 544 -34.32 34.45 -21.54
N THR A 545 -33.82 33.23 -21.69
CA THR A 545 -34.54 32.06 -22.18
C THR A 545 -34.65 31.06 -21.06
N ASN A 546 -35.86 30.60 -20.72
CA ASN A 546 -36.21 29.70 -19.61
C ASN A 546 -35.52 28.31 -19.65
N ILE A 547 -34.30 28.19 -20.10
CA ILE A 547 -33.48 26.98 -20.06
C ILE A 547 -32.27 27.30 -19.17
N ASN A 548 -32.30 26.84 -17.90
CA ASN A 548 -31.17 26.86 -16.97
C ASN A 548 -30.06 25.97 -17.51
N GLN A 549 -29.18 26.49 -18.33
CA GLN A 549 -27.91 25.84 -18.65
C GLN A 549 -26.91 26.18 -17.53
N VAL A 550 -26.68 25.23 -16.63
CA VAL A 550 -25.60 25.33 -15.63
C VAL A 550 -24.28 25.13 -16.37
N ARG A 551 -23.50 26.19 -16.52
CA ARG A 551 -22.14 26.11 -17.06
C ARG A 551 -21.16 26.08 -15.90
N THR A 552 -20.45 24.94 -15.76
CA THR A 552 -19.35 24.82 -14.81
C THR A 552 -18.10 25.51 -15.37
N ARG A 553 -17.42 26.30 -14.57
CA ARG A 553 -16.13 26.90 -14.93
C ARG A 553 -15.11 26.70 -13.80
N GLY A 554 -13.81 26.64 -14.15
CA GLY A 554 -12.73 26.55 -13.17
C GLY A 554 -12.32 27.94 -12.66
N VAL A 555 -12.15 28.07 -11.35
CA VAL A 555 -11.53 29.24 -10.70
C VAL A 555 -10.31 28.74 -9.92
N VAL A 556 -9.14 29.30 -10.23
CA VAL A 556 -7.92 29.01 -9.48
C VAL A 556 -7.76 30.06 -8.38
N ALA A 557 -7.59 29.60 -7.15
CA ALA A 557 -7.30 30.44 -5.99
C ALA A 557 -5.90 30.14 -5.45
N SER A 558 -5.12 31.16 -5.21
CA SER A 558 -3.81 31.10 -4.54
C SER A 558 -3.72 32.20 -3.47
N ALA A 559 -2.87 31.96 -2.47
CA ALA A 559 -2.59 32.94 -1.42
C ALA A 559 -1.09 33.00 -1.17
N HIS A 560 -0.50 34.19 -1.26
CA HIS A 560 0.93 34.42 -1.05
C HIS A 560 1.13 35.83 -0.51
N ASP A 561 2.00 35.99 0.48
CA ASP A 561 2.38 37.28 1.10
C ASP A 561 1.18 38.13 1.54
N GLY A 562 0.16 37.51 2.09
CA GLY A 562 -1.05 38.23 2.54
C GLY A 562 -1.98 38.68 1.41
N ILE A 563 -1.76 38.22 0.18
CA ILE A 563 -2.60 38.52 -0.99
C ILE A 563 -3.28 37.24 -1.49
N ILE A 564 -4.60 37.31 -1.63
CA ILE A 564 -5.38 36.29 -2.34
C ILE A 564 -5.46 36.68 -3.80
N SER A 565 -5.19 35.75 -4.69
CA SER A 565 -5.34 35.90 -6.14
C SER A 565 -6.30 34.83 -6.67
N LEU A 566 -7.27 35.28 -7.46
CA LEU A 566 -8.26 34.43 -8.13
C LEU A 566 -8.15 34.64 -9.63
N SER A 567 -8.21 33.57 -10.43
CA SER A 567 -8.27 33.63 -11.90
C SER A 567 -9.34 32.69 -12.44
N GLY A 568 -9.79 32.90 -13.66
CA GLY A 568 -10.92 32.19 -14.28
C GLY A 568 -12.27 32.86 -14.01
N LEU A 569 -12.24 34.15 -13.67
CA LEU A 569 -13.42 34.98 -13.43
C LEU A 569 -13.89 35.65 -14.74
N ASP A 570 -15.14 36.08 -14.78
CA ASP A 570 -15.64 36.94 -15.82
C ASP A 570 -15.30 38.40 -15.51
N ASP A 571 -14.95 39.20 -16.54
CA ASP A 571 -14.67 40.62 -16.33
C ASP A 571 -15.89 41.34 -15.78
N GLY A 572 -15.66 42.15 -14.76
CA GLY A 572 -16.73 42.87 -14.05
C GLY A 572 -17.38 42.06 -12.90
N GLU A 573 -17.00 40.82 -12.72
CA GLU A 573 -17.54 40.00 -11.63
C GLU A 573 -17.03 40.47 -10.26
N VAL A 574 -17.94 40.59 -9.30
CA VAL A 574 -17.62 41.06 -7.93
C VAL A 574 -17.28 39.87 -7.05
N VAL A 575 -16.08 39.87 -6.52
CA VAL A 575 -15.64 38.90 -5.48
C VAL A 575 -15.71 39.56 -4.11
N LYS A 576 -16.42 38.94 -3.16
CA LYS A 576 -16.54 39.40 -1.77
C LYS A 576 -15.74 38.49 -0.85
N PHE A 577 -14.98 39.05 0.06
CA PHE A 577 -14.13 38.34 1.00
C PHE A 577 -14.68 38.43 2.43
N PHE A 578 -14.64 37.33 3.16
CA PHE A 578 -15.12 37.20 4.53
C PHE A 578 -14.07 36.43 5.36
N ALA A 579 -13.90 36.80 6.63
CA ALA A 579 -13.16 36.00 7.60
C ALA A 579 -13.91 34.69 7.94
N ALA A 580 -13.24 33.75 8.59
CA ALA A 580 -13.82 32.47 8.97
C ALA A 580 -15.05 32.57 9.89
N ASP A 581 -15.14 33.64 10.67
CA ASP A 581 -16.27 33.96 11.54
C ASP A 581 -17.46 34.66 10.83
N GLY A 582 -17.34 34.84 9.50
CA GLY A 582 -18.35 35.48 8.65
C GLY A 582 -18.26 37.00 8.56
N LYS A 583 -17.26 37.63 9.21
CA LYS A 583 -17.05 39.08 9.13
C LYS A 583 -16.66 39.46 7.70
N TYR A 584 -17.35 40.46 7.13
CA TYR A 584 -17.03 40.98 5.80
C TYR A 584 -15.69 41.75 5.83
N LEU A 585 -14.74 41.36 4.95
CA LEU A 585 -13.41 41.96 4.83
C LEU A 585 -13.35 43.00 3.72
N GLY A 586 -14.09 42.79 2.64
CA GLY A 586 -14.12 43.70 1.50
C GLY A 586 -14.50 43.01 0.20
N SER A 587 -14.36 43.70 -0.92
CA SER A 587 -14.62 43.15 -2.26
C SER A 587 -13.72 43.79 -3.30
N THR A 588 -13.51 43.05 -4.38
CA THR A 588 -12.82 43.54 -5.61
C THR A 588 -13.63 43.14 -6.84
N VAL A 589 -13.36 43.79 -7.96
CA VAL A 589 -13.98 43.48 -9.24
C VAL A 589 -12.95 42.83 -10.12
N ALA A 590 -13.31 41.72 -10.76
CA ALA A 590 -12.43 41.03 -11.69
C ALA A 590 -12.17 41.86 -12.95
N ALA A 591 -10.91 41.90 -13.37
CA ALA A 591 -10.45 42.51 -14.60
C ALA A 591 -9.45 41.56 -15.28
N ASN A 592 -9.58 41.43 -16.62
CA ASN A 592 -8.77 40.47 -17.39
C ASN A 592 -8.84 39.04 -16.86
N GLY A 593 -10.03 38.63 -16.41
CA GLY A 593 -10.26 37.28 -15.88
C GLY A 593 -9.70 37.01 -14.49
N ALA A 594 -9.23 38.03 -13.76
CA ALA A 594 -8.59 37.86 -12.45
C ALA A 594 -9.03 38.93 -11.43
N ALA A 595 -8.90 38.59 -10.14
CA ALA A 595 -9.14 39.47 -9.02
C ALA A 595 -8.10 39.19 -7.92
N SER A 596 -7.63 40.25 -7.24
CA SER A 596 -6.70 40.13 -6.10
C SER A 596 -7.18 40.98 -4.92
N TYR A 597 -6.91 40.51 -3.70
CA TYR A 597 -7.31 41.21 -2.49
C TYR A 597 -6.31 40.94 -1.35
N ALA A 598 -5.83 42.00 -0.71
CA ALA A 598 -4.91 41.89 0.42
C ALA A 598 -5.67 41.65 1.74
N VAL A 599 -5.22 40.68 2.53
CA VAL A 599 -5.86 40.29 3.80
C VAL A 599 -4.82 39.96 4.87
N ASN A 600 -5.20 40.10 6.15
CA ASN A 600 -4.38 39.72 7.31
C ASN A 600 -5.02 38.59 8.14
N GLU A 601 -5.85 37.76 7.52
CA GLU A 601 -6.55 36.66 8.18
C GLU A 601 -5.89 35.33 7.82
N SER A 602 -5.88 34.35 8.71
CA SER A 602 -5.32 33.01 8.45
C SER A 602 -6.22 32.14 7.57
N LEU A 603 -7.49 32.49 7.46
CA LEU A 603 -8.47 31.77 6.67
C LEU A 603 -9.51 32.74 6.12
N VAL A 604 -9.72 32.74 4.82
CA VAL A 604 -10.64 33.64 4.12
C VAL A 604 -11.63 32.85 3.29
N ILE A 605 -12.87 33.32 3.26
CA ILE A 605 -13.92 32.82 2.38
C ILE A 605 -14.13 33.85 1.28
N ALA A 606 -13.81 33.52 0.04
CA ALA A 606 -14.12 34.33 -1.13
C ALA A 606 -15.47 33.89 -1.73
N LYS A 607 -16.42 34.80 -1.88
CA LYS A 607 -17.69 34.56 -2.56
C LYS A 607 -17.66 35.12 -3.97
N VAL A 608 -17.89 34.21 -4.95
CA VAL A 608 -17.98 34.51 -6.37
C VAL A 608 -19.39 34.15 -6.82
N GLY A 609 -20.23 35.13 -7.06
CA GLY A 609 -21.66 34.88 -7.31
C GLY A 609 -22.35 34.21 -6.12
N LYS A 610 -22.87 33.00 -6.30
CA LYS A 610 -23.50 32.17 -5.25
C LYS A 610 -22.52 31.22 -4.57
N ASP A 611 -21.35 31.02 -5.14
CA ASP A 611 -20.36 30.04 -4.68
C ASP A 611 -19.39 30.64 -3.65
N SER A 612 -18.89 29.80 -2.77
CA SER A 612 -17.94 30.19 -1.72
C SER A 612 -16.68 29.33 -1.81
N ILE A 613 -15.54 29.98 -1.88
CA ILE A 613 -14.20 29.37 -1.94
C ILE A 613 -13.50 29.62 -0.61
N LYS A 614 -13.04 28.58 0.06
CA LYS A 614 -12.33 28.66 1.33
C LYS A 614 -10.83 28.63 1.09
N ILE A 615 -10.12 29.68 1.45
CA ILE A 615 -8.71 29.90 1.13
C ILE A 615 -7.94 30.02 2.46
N ALA A 616 -7.00 29.12 2.69
CA ALA A 616 -6.08 29.21 3.80
C ALA A 616 -4.91 30.13 3.41
N MET A 617 -4.60 31.09 4.26
CA MET A 617 -3.42 31.95 4.08
C MET A 617 -2.22 31.23 4.69
N LYS A 618 -1.12 31.15 3.98
CA LYS A 618 0.16 30.63 4.43
C LYS A 618 1.05 31.76 4.91
#